data_2be5d82566715311963eab2645d38fc8
#
_entry.id   2be5d82566715311963eab2645d38fc8
#
_cell.length_a   1.000
_cell.length_b   1.000
_cell.length_c   1.000
_cell.angle_alpha   90.00
_cell.angle_beta   90.00
_cell.angle_gamma   90.00
#
_symmetry.space_group_name_H-M   'P 1'
#
loop_
_entity.id
_entity.type
_entity.pdbx_description
1 polymer ?
#
loop_
_entity_poly.entity_id
_entity_poly.type
_entity_poly.pdbx_seq_one_letter_code
_entity_poly.pdbx_strand_id
1 'polypeptide(L)'
;MNKITLKGTLRNIQPSHKINDIEYEKADMIVNRGDGKEDVLNIRFKKFSNVYKEDQEVELVGNVRSYSRPLDNGKNKVDIYVFTYFDIPEEEPEKNNSFEIDGRICKLDEIRTTQNGKHNIHFTLANNLIIENSNQKLNSYLPCIAWGSLAKKISAFKVNDQVKIKGELHSRSYRKMVSEEEYEIKVAHELLVTEIEKVD
;
A
#
# COMPACT_ATOMS: atom_id res chain seq x y z
N MET A 1 -6.00 -7.59 -11.37
CA MET A 1 -5.27 -6.32 -11.63
C MET A 1 -4.67 -5.82 -10.31
N ASN A 2 -3.59 -5.05 -10.36
CA ASN A 2 -3.01 -4.34 -9.22
C ASN A 2 -2.19 -3.19 -9.80
N LYS A 3 -2.77 -2.00 -9.81
CA LYS A 3 -2.15 -0.79 -10.36
C LYS A 3 -2.28 0.33 -9.35
N ILE A 4 -1.20 1.06 -9.13
CA ILE A 4 -1.19 2.32 -8.40
C ILE A 4 -0.43 3.37 -9.20
N THR A 5 -0.94 4.59 -9.21
CA THR A 5 -0.29 5.75 -9.81
C THR A 5 0.02 6.74 -8.70
N LEU A 6 1.26 7.20 -8.66
CA LEU A 6 1.76 8.12 -7.65
C LEU A 6 2.49 9.30 -8.29
N LYS A 7 2.31 10.50 -7.71
CA LYS A 7 3.09 11.71 -8.00
C LYS A 7 3.63 12.27 -6.68
N GLY A 8 4.94 12.48 -6.60
CA GLY A 8 5.57 12.97 -5.38
C GLY A 8 7.08 13.05 -5.50
N THR A 9 7.74 13.36 -4.39
CA THR A 9 9.19 13.56 -4.32
C THR A 9 9.88 12.34 -3.71
N LEU A 10 10.92 11.83 -4.38
CA LEU A 10 11.74 10.73 -3.88
C LEU A 10 12.77 11.22 -2.87
N ARG A 11 12.91 10.48 -1.76
CA ARG A 11 13.91 10.72 -0.71
C ARG A 11 14.46 9.41 -0.16
N ASN A 12 15.60 9.48 0.49
CA ASN A 12 16.25 8.35 1.16
C ASN A 12 16.49 7.17 0.23
N ILE A 13 16.96 7.44 -1.00
CA ILE A 13 17.29 6.40 -1.97
C ILE A 13 18.48 5.60 -1.45
N GLN A 14 18.31 4.28 -1.28
CA GLN A 14 19.34 3.42 -0.72
C GLN A 14 19.24 1.99 -1.26
N PRO A 15 20.33 1.21 -1.23
CA PRO A 15 20.31 -0.20 -1.60
C PRO A 15 19.28 -0.98 -0.77
N SER A 16 18.57 -1.90 -1.38
CA SER A 16 17.58 -2.76 -0.73
C SER A 16 18.07 -4.21 -0.62
N HIS A 17 18.13 -4.92 -1.74
CA HIS A 17 18.51 -6.33 -1.80
C HIS A 17 18.98 -6.69 -3.22
N LYS A 18 19.53 -7.90 -3.37
CA LYS A 18 19.97 -8.44 -4.66
C LYS A 18 19.31 -9.79 -4.91
N ILE A 19 18.81 -10.00 -6.12
CA ILE A 19 18.25 -11.28 -6.58
C ILE A 19 18.86 -11.59 -7.94
N ASN A 20 19.52 -12.75 -8.08
CA ASN A 20 20.11 -13.21 -9.34
C ASN A 20 20.90 -12.11 -10.09
N ASP A 21 21.85 -11.49 -9.38
CA ASP A 21 22.68 -10.38 -9.89
C ASP A 21 21.96 -9.08 -10.21
N ILE A 22 20.66 -9.01 -10.03
CA ILE A 22 19.88 -7.78 -10.13
C ILE A 22 19.85 -7.08 -8.77
N GLU A 23 20.36 -5.86 -8.73
CA GLU A 23 20.28 -5.00 -7.54
C GLU A 23 18.95 -4.26 -7.51
N TYR A 24 18.39 -4.12 -6.31
CA TYR A 24 17.18 -3.36 -6.03
C TYR A 24 17.47 -2.24 -5.05
N GLU A 25 16.80 -1.13 -5.25
CA GLU A 25 16.81 0.03 -4.37
C GLU A 25 15.45 0.23 -3.73
N LYS A 26 15.44 0.99 -2.66
CA LYS A 26 14.24 1.48 -1.98
C LYS A 26 14.38 2.98 -1.76
N ALA A 27 13.24 3.66 -1.71
CA ALA A 27 13.14 5.07 -1.41
C ALA A 27 11.86 5.34 -0.61
N ASP A 28 11.83 6.50 0.03
CA ASP A 28 10.60 7.10 0.54
C ASP A 28 10.07 8.06 -0.53
N MET A 29 8.78 7.95 -0.86
CA MET A 29 8.11 8.90 -1.74
C MET A 29 7.17 9.76 -0.90
N ILE A 30 7.42 11.05 -0.92
CA ILE A 30 6.60 12.04 -0.24
C ILE A 30 5.48 12.45 -1.18
N VAL A 31 4.26 12.11 -0.83
CA VAL A 31 3.05 12.39 -1.62
C VAL A 31 2.15 13.37 -0.88
N ASN A 32 1.89 14.50 -1.49
CA ASN A 32 0.98 15.50 -0.93
C ASN A 32 -0.47 15.05 -1.05
N ARG A 33 -1.19 15.05 0.07
CA ARG A 33 -2.65 14.93 0.10
C ARG A 33 -3.29 16.29 -0.16
N GLY A 34 -4.46 16.30 -0.73
CA GLY A 34 -5.19 17.58 -0.94
C GLY A 34 -5.60 18.30 0.35
N ASP A 35 -5.44 17.69 1.53
CA ASP A 35 -5.77 18.27 2.85
C ASP A 35 -4.55 18.91 3.56
N GLY A 36 -3.44 19.10 2.86
CA GLY A 36 -2.20 19.69 3.38
C GLY A 36 -1.34 18.74 4.22
N LYS A 37 -1.67 17.45 4.25
CA LYS A 37 -0.84 16.40 4.84
C LYS A 37 -0.01 15.71 3.79
N GLU A 38 1.00 14.99 4.25
CA GLU A 38 1.88 14.19 3.42
C GLU A 38 1.82 12.73 3.81
N ASP A 39 1.88 11.88 2.79
CA ASP A 39 2.15 10.46 2.94
C ASP A 39 3.63 10.19 2.68
N VAL A 40 4.23 9.33 3.48
CA VAL A 40 5.56 8.79 3.26
C VAL A 40 5.40 7.34 2.82
N LEU A 41 5.51 7.09 1.52
CA LEU A 41 5.26 5.78 0.92
C LEU A 41 6.56 5.06 0.59
N ASN A 42 6.65 3.79 0.96
CA ASN A 42 7.79 2.95 0.63
C ASN A 42 7.75 2.54 -0.85
N ILE A 43 8.75 2.94 -1.61
CA ILE A 43 8.91 2.56 -3.01
C ILE A 43 10.08 1.58 -3.14
N ARG A 44 9.93 0.58 -3.99
CA ARG A 44 11.02 -0.33 -4.36
C ARG A 44 11.10 -0.46 -5.86
N PHE A 45 12.31 -0.50 -6.37
CA PHE A 45 12.56 -0.58 -7.80
C PHE A 45 13.86 -1.32 -8.09
N LYS A 46 14.00 -1.78 -9.32
CA LYS A 46 15.24 -2.33 -9.82
C LYS A 46 16.23 -1.20 -10.01
N LYS A 47 17.46 -1.38 -9.54
CA LYS A 47 18.51 -0.39 -9.73
C LYS A 47 18.86 -0.29 -11.21
N PHE A 48 18.60 0.88 -11.78
CA PHE A 48 19.13 1.28 -13.08
C PHE A 48 20.05 2.46 -12.81
N SER A 49 21.25 2.45 -13.38
CA SER A 49 22.24 3.51 -13.16
C SER A 49 21.62 4.89 -13.44
N ASN A 50 21.51 5.72 -12.40
CA ASN A 50 21.20 7.15 -12.43
C ASN A 50 19.84 7.59 -12.99
N VAL A 51 18.80 6.76 -12.93
CA VAL A 51 17.47 7.16 -13.41
C VAL A 51 16.76 8.06 -12.38
N TYR A 52 16.87 7.74 -11.09
CA TYR A 52 16.25 8.53 -10.03
C TYR A 52 17.29 9.21 -9.15
N LYS A 53 16.97 10.42 -8.73
CA LYS A 53 17.81 11.25 -7.87
C LYS A 53 17.07 11.63 -6.61
N GLU A 54 17.85 11.91 -5.57
CA GLU A 54 17.34 12.48 -4.33
C GLU A 54 16.64 13.81 -4.62
N ASP A 55 15.53 14.06 -3.91
CA ASP A 55 14.66 15.24 -4.05
C ASP A 55 14.05 15.47 -5.46
N GLN A 56 14.02 14.43 -6.29
CA GLN A 56 13.38 14.49 -7.60
C GLN A 56 11.88 14.29 -7.46
N GLU A 57 11.08 15.19 -8.04
CA GLU A 57 9.65 14.97 -8.27
C GLU A 57 9.47 14.01 -9.44
N VAL A 58 8.67 12.95 -9.22
CA VAL A 58 8.42 11.92 -10.21
C VAL A 58 6.94 11.51 -10.22
N GLU A 59 6.50 11.07 -11.37
CA GLU A 59 5.26 10.32 -11.55
C GLU A 59 5.62 8.87 -11.88
N LEU A 60 4.94 7.93 -11.24
CA LEU A 60 5.19 6.52 -11.47
C LEU A 60 3.93 5.67 -11.43
N VAL A 61 3.97 4.59 -12.17
CA VAL A 61 3.01 3.48 -12.09
C VAL A 61 3.69 2.31 -11.41
N GLY A 62 2.97 1.61 -10.56
CA GLY A 62 3.49 0.45 -9.86
C GLY A 62 2.41 -0.51 -9.40
N ASN A 63 2.84 -1.48 -8.59
CA ASN A 63 1.97 -2.44 -7.92
C ASN A 63 2.11 -2.31 -6.41
N VAL A 64 1.00 -2.33 -5.69
CA VAL A 64 1.03 -2.40 -4.22
C VAL A 64 1.34 -3.83 -3.81
N ARG A 65 2.40 -4.01 -3.03
CA ARG A 65 2.87 -5.31 -2.56
C ARG A 65 3.00 -5.34 -1.05
N SER A 66 2.96 -6.52 -0.48
CA SER A 66 3.25 -6.74 0.93
C SER A 66 4.39 -7.73 1.13
N TYR A 67 5.15 -7.51 2.18
CA TYR A 67 6.15 -8.44 2.67
C TYR A 67 5.88 -8.73 4.14
N SER A 68 5.73 -10.02 4.47
CA SER A 68 5.53 -10.47 5.85
C SER A 68 6.84 -10.98 6.42
N ARG A 69 7.24 -10.45 7.56
CA ARG A 69 8.43 -10.92 8.28
C ARG A 69 8.05 -11.37 9.69
N PRO A 70 8.59 -12.48 10.17
CA PRO A 70 8.41 -12.91 11.54
C PRO A 70 9.07 -11.92 12.51
N LEU A 71 8.44 -11.74 13.66
CA LEU A 71 8.99 -11.02 14.80
C LEU A 71 9.35 -12.01 15.90
N ASP A 72 10.27 -11.62 16.80
CA ASP A 72 10.75 -12.47 17.90
C ASP A 72 9.63 -12.93 18.86
N ASN A 73 8.51 -12.22 18.89
CA ASN A 73 7.32 -12.57 19.69
C ASN A 73 6.34 -13.52 18.99
N GLY A 74 6.75 -14.17 17.90
CA GLY A 74 5.93 -15.11 17.12
C GLY A 74 4.84 -14.46 16.25
N LYS A 75 4.74 -13.13 16.23
CA LYS A 75 3.84 -12.40 15.35
C LYS A 75 4.55 -12.03 14.04
N ASN A 76 3.77 -11.85 12.98
CA ASN A 76 4.28 -11.34 11.72
C ASN A 76 4.03 -9.83 11.62
N LYS A 77 5.04 -9.09 11.13
CA LYS A 77 4.88 -7.71 10.67
C LYS A 77 4.69 -7.71 9.17
N VAL A 78 3.63 -7.06 8.71
CA VAL A 78 3.38 -6.85 7.28
C VAL A 78 3.85 -5.44 6.93
N ASP A 79 4.82 -5.36 6.04
CA ASP A 79 5.31 -4.11 5.46
C ASP A 79 4.70 -3.95 4.06
N ILE A 80 4.08 -2.80 3.79
CA ILE A 80 3.50 -2.45 2.49
C ILE A 80 4.48 -1.57 1.73
N TYR A 81 4.61 -1.82 0.44
CA TYR A 81 5.44 -1.03 -0.46
C TYR A 81 4.86 -1.01 -1.87
N VAL A 82 5.23 -0.02 -2.65
CA VAL A 82 4.94 0.04 -4.08
C VAL A 82 6.16 -0.42 -4.84
N PHE A 83 5.98 -1.39 -5.73
CA PHE A 83 7.02 -1.82 -6.64
C PHE A 83 6.76 -1.20 -8.02
N THR A 84 7.74 -0.51 -8.56
CA THR A 84 7.66 0.12 -9.88
C THR A 84 8.72 -0.42 -10.83
N TYR A 85 8.36 -0.49 -12.11
CA TYR A 85 9.25 -0.80 -13.23
C TYR A 85 9.66 0.45 -14.01
N PHE A 86 9.36 1.66 -13.48
CA PHE A 86 9.58 2.96 -14.14
C PHE A 86 8.62 3.27 -15.28
N ASP A 87 7.48 2.62 -15.29
CA ASP A 87 6.43 2.98 -16.21
C ASP A 87 5.90 4.37 -15.84
N ILE A 88 5.92 5.28 -16.80
CA ILE A 88 5.30 6.60 -16.68
C ILE A 88 3.82 6.43 -16.97
N PRO A 89 2.91 7.10 -16.27
CA PRO A 89 1.51 7.09 -16.61
C PRO A 89 1.31 7.56 -18.06
N GLU A 90 0.43 6.88 -18.80
CA GLU A 90 0.08 7.27 -20.18
C GLU A 90 -0.64 8.62 -20.21
N GLU A 91 -1.34 8.97 -19.14
CA GLU A 91 -2.05 10.21 -18.95
C GLU A 91 -1.67 10.81 -17.60
N GLU A 92 -1.68 12.14 -17.49
CA GLU A 92 -1.43 12.83 -16.22
C GLU A 92 -2.48 12.39 -15.20
N PRO A 93 -2.06 11.87 -14.01
CA PRO A 93 -2.99 11.37 -13.03
C PRO A 93 -3.84 12.52 -12.45
N GLU A 94 -5.14 12.33 -12.39
CA GLU A 94 -6.07 13.30 -11.76
C GLU A 94 -5.75 13.53 -10.27
N LYS A 95 -5.12 12.56 -9.62
CA LYS A 95 -4.73 12.57 -8.22
C LYS A 95 -3.28 12.13 -8.06
N ASN A 96 -2.60 12.72 -7.09
CA ASN A 96 -1.22 12.35 -6.73
C ASN A 96 -1.09 10.91 -6.19
N ASN A 97 -2.19 10.25 -5.89
CA ASN A 97 -2.22 8.92 -5.29
C ASN A 97 -3.56 8.25 -5.63
N SER A 98 -3.52 7.22 -6.44
CA SER A 98 -4.71 6.44 -6.77
C SER A 98 -4.35 5.00 -7.08
N PHE A 99 -5.12 4.06 -6.55
CA PHE A 99 -4.98 2.65 -6.90
C PHE A 99 -6.27 2.03 -7.42
N GLU A 100 -6.10 0.98 -8.22
CA GLU A 100 -7.14 0.05 -8.62
C GLU A 100 -6.61 -1.38 -8.49
N ILE A 101 -7.24 -2.20 -7.65
CA ILE A 101 -6.75 -3.53 -7.29
C ILE A 101 -7.91 -4.52 -7.23
N ASP A 102 -7.72 -5.66 -7.91
CA ASP A 102 -8.61 -6.82 -7.80
C ASP A 102 -8.07 -7.78 -6.73
N GLY A 103 -8.95 -8.42 -6.02
CA GLY A 103 -8.52 -9.41 -5.06
C GLY A 103 -9.66 -10.08 -4.34
N ARG A 104 -9.31 -10.93 -3.39
CA ARG A 104 -10.26 -11.67 -2.58
C ARG A 104 -10.20 -11.19 -1.14
N ILE A 105 -11.33 -10.94 -0.53
CA ILE A 105 -11.38 -10.64 0.90
C ILE A 105 -10.95 -11.90 1.67
N CYS A 106 -9.83 -11.85 2.35
CA CYS A 106 -9.33 -12.98 3.14
C CYS A 106 -9.53 -12.80 4.65
N LYS A 107 -9.79 -11.57 5.09
CA LYS A 107 -10.19 -11.23 6.45
C LYS A 107 -11.13 -10.04 6.41
N LEU A 108 -12.19 -10.09 7.22
CA LEU A 108 -13.16 -9.01 7.37
C LEU A 108 -13.42 -8.82 8.86
N ASP A 109 -13.11 -7.62 9.37
CA ASP A 109 -13.40 -7.28 10.76
C ASP A 109 -14.85 -6.80 10.90
N GLU A 110 -15.35 -6.72 12.13
CA GLU A 110 -16.64 -6.10 12.41
C GLU A 110 -16.57 -4.59 12.20
N ILE A 111 -17.71 -4.01 11.82
CA ILE A 111 -17.83 -2.55 11.70
C ILE A 111 -17.68 -1.91 13.07
N ARG A 112 -16.85 -0.88 13.14
CA ARG A 112 -16.59 -0.13 14.37
C ARG A 112 -17.15 1.28 14.24
N THR A 113 -17.60 1.83 15.36
CA THR A 113 -18.01 3.23 15.46
C THR A 113 -16.98 3.97 16.30
N THR A 114 -16.41 5.06 15.76
CA THR A 114 -15.50 5.94 16.50
C THR A 114 -16.26 6.75 17.55
N GLN A 115 -15.55 7.37 18.49
CA GLN A 115 -16.13 8.27 19.49
C GLN A 115 -16.93 9.42 18.86
N ASN A 116 -16.56 9.84 17.65
CA ASN A 116 -17.22 10.89 16.89
C ASN A 116 -18.39 10.36 16.02
N GLY A 117 -18.85 9.13 16.23
CA GLY A 117 -19.97 8.53 15.52
C GLY A 117 -19.67 8.09 14.08
N LYS A 118 -18.42 8.16 13.60
CA LYS A 118 -18.05 7.70 12.27
C LYS A 118 -17.86 6.18 12.25
N HIS A 119 -18.47 5.52 11.28
CA HIS A 119 -18.27 4.08 11.05
C HIS A 119 -17.00 3.83 10.26
N ASN A 120 -16.26 2.79 10.60
CA ASN A 120 -15.18 2.24 9.79
C ASN A 120 -15.20 0.70 9.82
N ILE A 121 -14.55 0.13 8.82
CA ILE A 121 -14.34 -1.31 8.73
C ILE A 121 -12.94 -1.58 8.20
N HIS A 122 -12.25 -2.52 8.83
CA HIS A 122 -10.96 -3.02 8.34
C HIS A 122 -11.16 -4.37 7.69
N PHE A 123 -10.45 -4.60 6.61
CA PHE A 123 -10.41 -5.90 5.96
C PHE A 123 -9.04 -6.13 5.32
N THR A 124 -8.73 -7.37 4.98
CA THR A 124 -7.51 -7.71 4.26
C THR A 124 -7.88 -8.26 2.90
N LEU A 125 -7.30 -7.67 1.86
CA LEU A 125 -7.42 -8.12 0.49
C LEU A 125 -6.23 -9.01 0.13
N ALA A 126 -6.46 -10.22 -0.32
CA ALA A 126 -5.47 -11.07 -0.94
C ALA A 126 -5.44 -10.78 -2.44
N ASN A 127 -4.32 -10.25 -2.92
CA ASN A 127 -4.08 -10.02 -4.34
C ASN A 127 -2.97 -10.94 -4.82
N ASN A 128 -3.22 -11.67 -5.89
CA ASN A 128 -2.28 -12.59 -6.53
C ASN A 128 -1.84 -11.98 -7.86
N LEU A 129 -0.64 -11.44 -7.88
CA LEU A 129 -0.02 -10.91 -9.08
C LEU A 129 0.75 -12.02 -9.79
N ILE A 130 0.47 -12.23 -11.07
CA ILE A 130 1.27 -13.11 -11.94
C ILE A 130 2.29 -12.21 -12.62
N ILE A 131 3.58 -12.52 -12.44
CA ILE A 131 4.64 -11.79 -13.16
C ILE A 131 4.69 -12.35 -14.57
N GLU A 132 4.44 -11.49 -15.54
CA GLU A 132 4.57 -11.84 -16.96
C GLU A 132 5.99 -12.35 -17.24
N ASN A 133 6.08 -13.37 -18.09
CA ASN A 133 7.33 -14.06 -18.45
C ASN A 133 8.06 -14.82 -17.33
N SER A 134 7.45 -14.93 -16.16
CA SER A 134 7.87 -15.87 -15.13
C SER A 134 6.63 -16.56 -14.58
N ASN A 135 6.65 -17.86 -14.38
CA ASN A 135 5.55 -18.58 -13.72
C ASN A 135 5.45 -18.26 -12.20
N GLN A 136 6.01 -17.13 -11.78
CA GLN A 136 6.02 -16.71 -10.38
C GLN A 136 4.73 -15.98 -10.03
N LYS A 137 4.09 -16.46 -8.97
CA LYS A 137 2.95 -15.79 -8.33
C LYS A 137 3.44 -15.02 -7.12
N LEU A 138 3.15 -13.74 -7.06
CA LEU A 138 3.38 -12.91 -5.89
C LEU A 138 2.06 -12.74 -5.15
N ASN A 139 1.98 -13.27 -3.95
CA ASN A 139 0.82 -13.11 -3.10
C ASN A 139 1.04 -11.91 -2.18
N SER A 140 0.13 -10.96 -2.21
CA SER A 140 0.14 -9.79 -1.34
C SER A 140 -1.11 -9.78 -0.48
N TYR A 141 -0.92 -9.52 0.81
CA TYR A 141 -2.00 -9.34 1.78
C TYR A 141 -2.06 -7.86 2.15
N LEU A 142 -3.07 -7.18 1.66
CA LEU A 142 -3.16 -5.73 1.69
C LEU A 142 -4.17 -5.29 2.76
N PRO A 143 -3.73 -4.59 3.82
CA PRO A 143 -4.65 -4.04 4.83
C PRO A 143 -5.42 -2.87 4.23
N CYS A 144 -6.74 -2.96 4.30
CA CYS A 144 -7.67 -2.00 3.76
C CYS A 144 -8.55 -1.42 4.88
N ILE A 145 -8.90 -0.15 4.73
CA ILE A 145 -9.88 0.54 5.57
C ILE A 145 -10.90 1.27 4.71
N ALA A 146 -12.14 1.24 5.14
CA ALA A 146 -13.22 2.04 4.55
C ALA A 146 -14.01 2.76 5.62
N TRP A 147 -14.64 3.89 5.24
CA TRP A 147 -15.36 4.77 6.16
C TRP A 147 -16.81 5.02 5.73
N GLY A 148 -17.65 5.42 6.70
CA GLY A 148 -19.00 5.93 6.47
C GLY A 148 -19.95 4.91 5.83
N SER A 149 -20.65 5.31 4.78
CA SER A 149 -21.58 4.46 4.04
C SER A 149 -20.90 3.28 3.36
N LEU A 150 -19.65 3.46 2.92
CA LEU A 150 -18.87 2.40 2.30
C LEU A 150 -18.52 1.30 3.31
N ALA A 151 -18.19 1.66 4.55
CA ALA A 151 -17.99 0.68 5.62
C ALA A 151 -19.24 -0.18 5.86
N LYS A 152 -20.43 0.44 5.83
CA LYS A 152 -21.72 -0.29 5.93
C LYS A 152 -21.96 -1.20 4.73
N LYS A 153 -21.62 -0.76 3.52
CA LYS A 153 -21.71 -1.61 2.31
C LYS A 153 -20.79 -2.82 2.43
N ILE A 154 -19.53 -2.62 2.85
CA ILE A 154 -18.53 -3.69 2.98
C ILE A 154 -18.90 -4.68 4.07
N SER A 155 -19.59 -4.29 5.15
CA SER A 155 -20.01 -5.20 6.21
C SER A 155 -20.98 -6.28 5.73
N ALA A 156 -21.61 -6.10 4.57
CA ALA A 156 -22.46 -7.12 3.93
C ALA A 156 -21.69 -8.13 3.08
N PHE A 157 -20.40 -7.89 2.81
CA PHE A 157 -19.55 -8.84 2.08
C PHE A 157 -19.12 -10.00 2.98
N LYS A 158 -18.55 -11.02 2.37
CA LYS A 158 -18.08 -12.23 3.06
C LYS A 158 -16.60 -12.47 2.75
N VAL A 159 -15.93 -13.17 3.65
CA VAL A 159 -14.62 -13.77 3.36
C VAL A 159 -14.78 -14.68 2.14
N ASN A 160 -13.83 -14.61 1.24
CA ASN A 160 -13.77 -15.22 -0.10
C ASN A 160 -14.53 -14.47 -1.20
N ASP A 161 -15.25 -13.41 -0.94
CA ASP A 161 -15.79 -12.58 -2.03
C ASP A 161 -14.64 -12.02 -2.88
N GLN A 162 -14.78 -12.14 -4.20
CA GLN A 162 -13.92 -11.50 -5.18
C GLN A 162 -14.37 -10.06 -5.37
N VAL A 163 -13.45 -9.11 -5.23
CA VAL A 163 -13.79 -7.69 -5.30
C VAL A 163 -12.74 -6.91 -6.08
N LYS A 164 -13.18 -5.80 -6.63
CA LYS A 164 -12.36 -4.75 -7.19
C LYS A 164 -12.48 -3.52 -6.30
N ILE A 165 -11.35 -2.97 -5.89
CA ILE A 165 -11.29 -1.79 -5.02
C ILE A 165 -10.53 -0.66 -5.68
N LYS A 166 -10.94 0.59 -5.41
CA LYS A 166 -10.21 1.81 -5.74
C LYS A 166 -10.01 2.65 -4.49
N GLY A 167 -8.97 3.48 -4.51
CA GLY A 167 -8.68 4.36 -3.37
C GLY A 167 -7.28 4.95 -3.40
N GLU A 168 -6.77 5.25 -2.23
CA GLU A 168 -5.47 5.90 -2.02
C GLU A 168 -4.65 5.12 -0.99
N LEU A 169 -3.33 5.04 -1.18
CA LEU A 169 -2.41 4.41 -0.23
C LEU A 169 -1.94 5.47 0.77
N HIS A 170 -2.29 5.29 2.04
CA HIS A 170 -1.93 6.24 3.09
C HIS A 170 -0.87 5.70 4.03
N SER A 171 -0.08 6.61 4.55
CA SER A 171 0.82 6.38 5.68
C SER A 171 0.26 6.99 6.95
N ARG A 172 0.49 6.32 8.07
CA ARG A 172 0.10 6.78 9.39
C ARG A 172 1.20 6.54 10.40
N SER A 173 1.70 7.60 11.00
CA SER A 173 2.63 7.49 12.12
C SER A 173 1.88 7.11 13.40
N TYR A 174 2.45 6.20 14.18
CA TYR A 174 1.93 5.82 15.48
C TYR A 174 3.06 5.58 16.48
N ARG A 175 2.77 5.83 17.75
CA ARG A 175 3.70 5.53 18.84
C ARG A 175 3.59 4.06 19.22
N LYS A 176 4.70 3.36 19.21
CA LYS A 176 4.82 2.00 19.74
C LYS A 176 5.64 2.06 21.03
N MET A 177 5.04 1.70 22.16
CA MET A 177 5.77 1.58 23.41
C MET A 177 6.82 0.47 23.28
N VAL A 178 8.05 0.78 23.67
CA VAL A 178 9.19 -0.15 23.72
C VAL A 178 9.45 -0.54 25.19
N SER A 179 9.26 0.39 26.10
CA SER A 179 9.29 0.20 27.55
C SER A 179 8.22 1.08 28.21
N GLU A 180 8.16 1.12 29.54
CA GLU A 180 7.20 1.96 30.26
C GLU A 180 7.43 3.48 30.05
N GLU A 181 8.65 3.88 29.72
CA GLU A 181 9.04 5.30 29.56
C GLU A 181 9.46 5.66 28.13
N GLU A 182 9.67 4.65 27.24
CA GLU A 182 10.17 4.88 25.89
C GLU A 182 9.19 4.44 24.82
N TYR A 183 9.09 5.22 23.76
CA TYR A 183 8.32 4.86 22.57
C TYR A 183 9.11 5.11 21.28
N GLU A 184 8.82 4.31 20.28
CA GLU A 184 9.28 4.51 18.91
C GLU A 184 8.14 5.03 18.05
N ILE A 185 8.44 5.99 17.16
CA ILE A 185 7.50 6.38 16.11
C ILE A 185 7.65 5.37 14.96
N LYS A 186 6.56 4.72 14.62
CA LYS A 186 6.49 3.78 13.49
C LYS A 186 5.48 4.27 12.47
N VAL A 187 5.72 3.92 11.21
CA VAL A 187 4.82 4.20 10.11
C VAL A 187 4.12 2.90 9.72
N ALA A 188 2.81 2.95 9.63
CA ALA A 188 1.97 1.92 9.04
C ALA A 188 1.40 2.44 7.73
N HIS A 189 1.24 1.53 6.77
CA HIS A 189 0.62 1.82 5.48
C HIS A 189 -0.70 1.05 5.38
N GLU A 190 -1.73 1.70 4.88
CA GLU A 190 -3.05 1.11 4.68
C GLU A 190 -3.71 1.65 3.41
N LEU A 191 -4.50 0.81 2.77
CA LEU A 191 -5.28 1.20 1.60
C LEU A 191 -6.59 1.83 2.06
N LEU A 192 -6.74 3.14 1.88
CA LEU A 192 -8.01 3.84 2.07
C LEU A 192 -8.89 3.56 0.85
N VAL A 193 -9.89 2.72 1.03
CA VAL A 193 -10.82 2.34 -0.04
C VAL A 193 -11.92 3.39 -0.15
N THR A 194 -12.11 3.92 -1.37
CA THR A 194 -13.16 4.89 -1.71
C THR A 194 -14.26 4.27 -2.55
N GLU A 195 -13.95 3.18 -3.28
CA GLU A 195 -14.91 2.43 -4.09
C GLU A 195 -14.66 0.94 -3.93
N ILE A 196 -15.73 0.16 -3.96
CA ILE A 196 -15.67 -1.30 -3.98
C ILE A 196 -16.85 -1.87 -4.78
N GLU A 197 -16.54 -2.83 -5.61
CA GLU A 197 -17.51 -3.64 -6.34
C GLU A 197 -17.19 -5.13 -6.20
N LYS A 198 -18.23 -5.96 -6.21
CA LYS A 198 -18.09 -7.40 -6.25
C LYS A 198 -17.89 -7.82 -7.70
N VAL A 199 -16.94 -8.71 -7.92
CA VAL A 199 -16.66 -9.31 -9.22
C VAL A 199 -17.15 -10.74 -9.18
N ASP A 200 -18.04 -11.08 -10.09
CA ASP A 200 -18.63 -12.43 -10.23
C ASP A 200 -17.64 -13.41 -10.89
#